data_cccda5fdd35adfc05872b23e81093a97
#
_entry.id   cccda5fdd35adfc05872b23e81093a97
#
_cell.length_a   1.000
_cell.length_b   1.000
_cell.length_c   1.000
_cell.angle_alpha   90.00
_cell.angle_beta   90.00
_cell.angle_gamma   90.00
#
_symmetry.space_group_name_H-M   'P 1'
#
loop_
_entity.id
_entity.type
_entity.pdbx_description
1 polymer ?
#
loop_
_entity_poly.entity_id
_entity_poly.type
_entity_poly.pdbx_seq_one_letter_code
_entity_poly.pdbx_strand_id
1 'polypeptide(L)'
;MRICYIDDNVEYLKNFKVEYADLMEAYSWSFRSFPNEYLESDEACDILMLDVEFGDSKNGLDYINSIKEKSPYTQIIVVTAYTEKYIEDIFMKKDNVAGFLKKPVDRDNMLRVLAKAESIIRNKRTEITIKTGKYEYVTVKTDDIRYIESAGHNLRFVTGTDEYVTQGRLDDLSEDLPDSFVRCHKSYFVNLGRIKGFTGEVVIIEDKAEISVSRSKKADFIEAYRNFLQK
;
A
#
# COMPACT_ATOMS: atom_id res chain seq x y z
N MET A 1 -4.09 -2.73 -7.40
CA MET A 1 -3.37 -1.53 -6.91
C MET A 1 -4.15 -0.29 -7.21
N ARG A 2 -4.17 0.66 -6.27
CA ARG A 2 -4.86 1.96 -6.40
C ARG A 2 -3.84 3.02 -6.79
N ILE A 3 -4.12 3.74 -7.87
CA ILE A 3 -3.27 4.85 -8.36
C ILE A 3 -4.06 6.14 -8.30
N CYS A 4 -3.49 7.18 -7.71
CA CYS A 4 -4.03 8.53 -7.75
C CYS A 4 -3.14 9.39 -8.65
N TYR A 5 -3.73 10.08 -9.63
CA TYR A 5 -3.01 11.05 -10.44
C TYR A 5 -3.51 12.46 -10.14
N ILE A 6 -2.58 13.34 -9.75
CA ILE A 6 -2.85 14.73 -9.39
C ILE A 6 -2.19 15.66 -10.40
N ASP A 7 -3.00 16.43 -11.11
CA ASP A 7 -2.58 17.35 -12.17
C ASP A 7 -3.69 18.37 -12.39
N ASP A 8 -3.40 19.66 -12.35
CA ASP A 8 -4.40 20.73 -12.52
C ASP A 8 -4.84 20.91 -13.98
N ASN A 9 -4.09 20.36 -14.92
CA ASN A 9 -4.48 20.37 -16.33
C ASN A 9 -5.50 19.26 -16.63
N VAL A 10 -6.77 19.61 -16.49
CA VAL A 10 -7.91 18.70 -16.71
C VAL A 10 -7.94 18.12 -18.14
N GLU A 11 -7.50 18.90 -19.13
CA GLU A 11 -7.45 18.44 -20.53
C GLU A 11 -6.34 17.38 -20.71
N TYR A 12 -5.20 17.60 -20.10
CA TYR A 12 -4.12 16.63 -20.08
C TYR A 12 -4.57 15.31 -19.43
N LEU A 13 -5.25 15.37 -18.29
CA LEU A 13 -5.79 14.17 -17.62
C LEU A 13 -6.83 13.44 -18.49
N LYS A 14 -7.67 14.15 -19.23
CA LYS A 14 -8.62 13.52 -20.17
C LYS A 14 -7.89 12.77 -21.30
N ASN A 15 -6.90 13.41 -21.91
CA ASN A 15 -6.10 12.80 -22.97
C ASN A 15 -5.32 11.59 -22.44
N PHE A 16 -4.72 11.70 -21.25
CA PHE A 16 -4.04 10.60 -20.58
C PHE A 16 -4.95 9.38 -20.39
N LYS A 17 -6.20 9.57 -19.93
CA LYS A 17 -7.17 8.47 -19.77
C LYS A 17 -7.48 7.75 -21.08
N VAL A 18 -7.54 8.47 -22.17
CA VAL A 18 -7.81 7.90 -23.51
C VAL A 18 -6.59 7.15 -24.03
N GLU A 19 -5.42 7.75 -23.92
CA GLU A 19 -4.15 7.19 -24.40
C GLU A 19 -3.76 5.90 -23.66
N TYR A 20 -4.04 5.83 -22.36
CA TYR A 20 -3.70 4.72 -21.48
C TYR A 20 -4.93 3.93 -20.99
N ALA A 21 -5.95 3.78 -21.85
CA ALA A 21 -7.21 3.12 -21.49
C ALA A 21 -7.04 1.70 -20.96
N ASP A 22 -6.08 0.93 -21.49
CA ASP A 22 -5.75 -0.40 -21.00
C ASP A 22 -5.19 -0.41 -19.57
N LEU A 23 -4.46 0.62 -19.18
CA LEU A 23 -3.98 0.78 -17.80
C LEU A 23 -5.11 1.23 -16.86
N MET A 24 -6.14 1.92 -17.39
CA MET A 24 -7.33 2.21 -16.60
C MET A 24 -8.08 0.94 -16.18
N GLU A 25 -8.02 -0.12 -17.00
CA GLU A 25 -8.61 -1.42 -16.69
C GLU A 25 -7.74 -2.25 -15.74
N ALA A 26 -6.40 -2.12 -15.85
CA ALA A 26 -5.44 -2.90 -15.06
C ALA A 26 -5.31 -2.45 -13.60
N TYR A 27 -5.61 -1.18 -13.31
CA TYR A 27 -5.46 -0.55 -12.00
C TYR A 27 -6.73 0.19 -11.60
N SER A 28 -6.92 0.38 -10.30
CA SER A 28 -7.98 1.27 -9.79
C SER A 28 -7.46 2.70 -9.75
N TRP A 29 -7.98 3.57 -10.61
CA TRP A 29 -7.53 4.95 -10.75
C TRP A 29 -8.46 5.95 -10.07
N SER A 30 -7.85 6.96 -9.45
CA SER A 30 -8.51 8.21 -9.05
C SER A 30 -7.73 9.40 -9.60
N PHE A 31 -8.43 10.51 -9.85
CA PHE A 31 -7.85 11.72 -10.43
C PHE A 31 -8.25 12.91 -9.59
N ARG A 32 -7.31 13.82 -9.33
CA ARG A 32 -7.50 15.04 -8.55
C ARG A 32 -6.85 16.21 -9.27
N SER A 33 -7.35 17.40 -9.04
CA SER A 33 -6.76 18.62 -9.61
C SER A 33 -5.70 19.22 -8.71
N PHE A 34 -5.81 19.02 -7.39
CA PHE A 34 -4.85 19.58 -6.44
C PHE A 34 -4.47 18.57 -5.35
N PRO A 35 -3.22 18.65 -4.81
CA PRO A 35 -2.77 17.76 -3.74
C PRO A 35 -3.62 17.83 -2.47
N ASN A 36 -4.19 19.00 -2.13
CA ASN A 36 -5.05 19.15 -0.96
C ASN A 36 -6.29 18.27 -1.03
N GLU A 37 -6.87 18.05 -2.23
CA GLU A 37 -8.02 17.16 -2.39
C GLU A 37 -7.69 15.73 -1.96
N TYR A 38 -6.47 15.28 -2.23
CA TYR A 38 -5.99 13.99 -1.75
C TYR A 38 -5.71 14.00 -0.24
N LEU A 39 -5.05 15.05 0.26
CA LEU A 39 -4.69 15.15 1.68
C LEU A 39 -5.90 15.22 2.61
N GLU A 40 -6.98 15.83 2.17
CA GLU A 40 -8.23 16.00 2.93
C GLU A 40 -9.20 14.79 2.77
N SER A 41 -8.98 13.92 1.78
CA SER A 41 -9.82 12.73 1.58
C SER A 41 -9.47 11.61 2.57
N ASP A 42 -10.39 10.69 2.83
CA ASP A 42 -10.13 9.45 3.60
C ASP A 42 -9.50 8.34 2.73
N GLU A 43 -9.26 8.62 1.44
CA GLU A 43 -8.71 7.65 0.52
C GLU A 43 -7.19 7.59 0.64
N ALA A 44 -6.64 6.37 0.63
CA ALA A 44 -5.23 6.10 0.45
C ALA A 44 -5.01 5.44 -0.92
N CYS A 45 -3.88 5.71 -1.56
CA CYS A 45 -3.45 5.03 -2.78
C CYS A 45 -2.10 4.35 -2.60
N ASP A 46 -1.84 3.32 -3.40
CA ASP A 46 -0.56 2.61 -3.39
C ASP A 46 0.52 3.42 -4.15
N ILE A 47 0.12 4.04 -5.25
CA ILE A 47 0.98 4.88 -6.10
C ILE A 47 0.29 6.24 -6.30
N LEU A 48 1.05 7.32 -6.12
CA LEU A 48 0.58 8.67 -6.38
C LEU A 48 1.44 9.29 -7.48
N MET A 49 0.84 9.57 -8.64
CA MET A 49 1.45 10.34 -9.70
C MET A 49 1.17 11.82 -9.44
N LEU A 50 2.22 12.61 -9.33
CA LEU A 50 2.15 14.00 -8.88
C LEU A 50 2.79 14.93 -9.89
N ASP A 51 2.00 15.84 -10.45
CA ASP A 51 2.57 16.96 -11.19
C ASP A 51 3.38 17.86 -10.25
N VAL A 52 4.38 18.50 -10.79
CA VAL A 52 5.22 19.46 -10.07
C VAL A 52 4.64 20.87 -10.14
N GLU A 53 4.04 21.24 -11.26
CA GLU A 53 3.60 22.60 -11.50
C GLU A 53 2.08 22.73 -11.36
N PHE A 54 1.65 23.46 -10.35
CA PHE A 54 0.25 23.80 -10.08
C PHE A 54 0.04 25.32 -10.19
N GLY A 55 -0.50 25.78 -11.34
CA GLY A 55 -0.76 27.20 -11.55
C GLY A 55 0.43 28.10 -11.30
N ASP A 56 0.18 29.33 -10.84
CA ASP A 56 1.21 30.38 -10.81
C ASP A 56 2.16 30.36 -9.60
N SER A 57 2.00 29.46 -8.62
CA SER A 57 2.77 29.64 -7.37
C SER A 57 3.00 28.41 -6.47
N LYS A 58 2.55 27.22 -6.79
CA LYS A 58 2.74 26.06 -5.90
C LYS A 58 3.51 24.94 -6.59
N ASN A 59 4.53 24.44 -5.88
CA ASN A 59 5.33 23.32 -6.34
C ASN A 59 4.78 22.02 -5.73
N GLY A 60 4.39 21.04 -6.57
CA GLY A 60 3.92 19.73 -6.12
C GLY A 60 4.89 19.02 -5.19
N LEU A 61 6.20 19.27 -5.35
CA LEU A 61 7.22 18.68 -4.47
C LEU A 61 7.08 19.11 -3.01
N ASP A 62 6.48 20.27 -2.73
CA ASP A 62 6.27 20.75 -1.35
C ASP A 62 5.25 19.91 -0.59
N TYR A 63 4.40 19.17 -1.29
CA TYR A 63 3.39 18.30 -0.70
C TYR A 63 3.90 16.89 -0.37
N ILE A 64 5.10 16.52 -0.83
CA ILE A 64 5.64 15.14 -0.66
C ILE A 64 5.68 14.75 0.82
N ASN A 65 6.11 15.64 1.71
CA ASN A 65 6.18 15.34 3.14
C ASN A 65 4.79 15.13 3.75
N SER A 66 3.82 15.98 3.42
CA SER A 66 2.43 15.83 3.91
C SER A 66 1.76 14.57 3.36
N ILE A 67 2.05 14.22 2.09
CA ILE A 67 1.59 12.95 1.50
C ILE A 67 2.20 11.77 2.24
N LYS A 68 3.49 11.82 2.57
CA LYS A 68 4.18 10.78 3.34
C LYS A 68 3.63 10.64 4.77
N GLU A 69 3.31 11.75 5.44
CA GLU A 69 2.71 11.72 6.76
C GLU A 69 1.32 11.08 6.75
N LYS A 70 0.50 11.43 5.73
CA LYS A 70 -0.83 10.82 5.55
C LYS A 70 -0.75 9.34 5.18
N SER A 71 0.14 8.99 4.26
CA SER A 71 0.23 7.66 3.65
C SER A 71 1.70 7.24 3.52
N PRO A 72 2.32 6.71 4.58
CA PRO A 72 3.76 6.42 4.63
C PRO A 72 4.25 5.41 3.58
N TYR A 73 3.36 4.56 3.09
CA TYR A 73 3.67 3.48 2.13
C TYR A 73 3.41 3.87 0.68
N THR A 74 2.67 4.95 0.42
CA THR A 74 2.41 5.45 -0.94
C THR A 74 3.72 5.77 -1.64
N GLN A 75 3.93 5.18 -2.81
CA GLN A 75 5.06 5.51 -3.66
C GLN A 75 4.69 6.66 -4.58
N ILE A 76 5.52 7.68 -4.62
CA ILE A 76 5.30 8.87 -5.45
C ILE A 76 6.05 8.73 -6.77
N ILE A 77 5.35 8.96 -7.87
CA ILE A 77 5.93 9.13 -9.20
C ILE A 77 5.73 10.60 -9.58
N VAL A 78 6.82 11.33 -9.69
CA VAL A 78 6.78 12.73 -10.08
C VAL A 78 6.59 12.84 -11.58
N VAL A 79 5.63 13.65 -12.03
CA VAL A 79 5.35 13.87 -13.46
C VAL A 79 5.53 15.36 -13.75
N THR A 80 6.36 15.73 -14.74
CA THR A 80 6.65 17.13 -15.02
C THR A 80 7.09 17.36 -16.47
N ALA A 81 6.82 18.55 -16.99
CA ALA A 81 7.37 19.00 -18.27
C ALA A 81 8.86 19.38 -18.19
N TYR A 82 9.36 19.74 -17.00
CA TYR A 82 10.68 20.35 -16.77
C TYR A 82 11.56 19.50 -15.84
N THR A 83 11.90 18.31 -16.28
CA THR A 83 12.66 17.33 -15.47
C THR A 83 13.99 17.88 -14.98
N GLU A 84 14.74 18.62 -15.83
CA GLU A 84 16.08 19.13 -15.50
C GLU A 84 16.06 20.14 -14.35
N LYS A 85 14.98 20.93 -14.25
CA LYS A 85 14.81 21.94 -13.20
C LYS A 85 14.63 21.35 -11.81
N TYR A 86 14.04 20.15 -11.70
CA TYR A 86 13.62 19.59 -10.42
C TYR A 86 14.38 18.32 -10.01
N ILE A 87 15.34 17.87 -10.84
CA ILE A 87 16.10 16.63 -10.56
C ILE A 87 16.77 16.67 -9.19
N GLU A 88 17.44 17.76 -8.83
CA GLU A 88 18.15 17.86 -7.54
C GLU A 88 17.17 17.81 -6.36
N ASP A 89 16.05 18.55 -6.44
CA ASP A 89 15.02 18.57 -5.39
C ASP A 89 14.34 17.20 -5.22
N ILE A 90 14.09 16.49 -6.34
CA ILE A 90 13.54 15.15 -6.34
C ILE A 90 14.51 14.16 -5.68
N PHE A 91 15.81 14.25 -6.00
CA PHE A 91 16.84 13.40 -5.39
C PHE A 91 17.03 13.64 -3.90
N MET A 92 16.82 14.86 -3.42
CA MET A 92 16.93 15.19 -1.99
C MET A 92 15.75 14.68 -1.16
N LYS A 93 14.56 14.47 -1.78
CA LYS A 93 13.32 13.99 -1.12
C LYS A 93 13.12 12.46 -1.25
N LYS A 94 14.20 11.69 -1.23
CA LYS A 94 14.34 10.28 -1.69
C LYS A 94 13.38 9.23 -1.14
N ASP A 95 12.86 9.36 0.05
CA ASP A 95 12.34 8.17 0.78
C ASP A 95 11.08 7.52 0.19
N ASN A 96 10.23 8.27 -0.53
CA ASN A 96 8.99 7.73 -1.12
C ASN A 96 8.85 8.01 -2.62
N VAL A 97 9.89 8.54 -3.28
CA VAL A 97 9.84 8.80 -4.71
C VAL A 97 10.38 7.60 -5.47
N ALA A 98 9.50 6.84 -6.11
CA ALA A 98 9.84 5.67 -6.92
C ALA A 98 10.50 6.05 -8.25
N GLY A 99 10.15 7.21 -8.80
CA GLY A 99 10.70 7.69 -10.05
C GLY A 99 10.07 8.99 -10.53
N PHE A 100 10.45 9.38 -11.74
CA PHE A 100 9.88 10.54 -12.41
C PHE A 100 9.56 10.23 -13.86
N LEU A 101 8.59 10.96 -14.42
CA LEU A 101 8.12 10.87 -15.79
C LEU A 101 8.11 12.28 -16.39
N LYS A 102 8.62 12.40 -17.61
CA LYS A 102 8.56 13.65 -18.38
C LYS A 102 7.26 13.72 -19.19
N LYS A 103 6.59 14.86 -19.16
CA LYS A 103 5.44 15.11 -20.05
C LYS A 103 5.94 15.50 -21.48
N PRO A 104 5.32 15.01 -22.57
CA PRO A 104 4.29 13.98 -22.56
C PRO A 104 4.87 12.64 -22.05
N VAL A 105 4.07 11.90 -21.29
CA VAL A 105 4.53 10.64 -20.67
C VAL A 105 4.77 9.60 -21.76
N ASP A 106 5.95 9.03 -21.78
CA ASP A 106 6.28 7.89 -22.63
C ASP A 106 5.78 6.59 -22.00
N ARG A 107 5.12 5.75 -22.81
CA ARG A 107 4.48 4.52 -22.33
C ARG A 107 5.47 3.54 -21.70
N ASP A 108 6.58 3.26 -22.39
CA ASP A 108 7.55 2.27 -21.91
C ASP A 108 8.22 2.74 -20.64
N ASN A 109 8.50 4.06 -20.54
CA ASN A 109 9.03 4.66 -19.33
C ASN A 109 8.01 4.60 -18.18
N MET A 110 6.74 4.86 -18.45
CA MET A 110 5.67 4.76 -17.44
C MET A 110 5.56 3.34 -16.89
N LEU A 111 5.52 2.33 -17.76
CA LEU A 111 5.46 0.92 -17.33
C LEU A 111 6.67 0.53 -16.48
N ARG A 112 7.88 0.98 -16.85
CA ARG A 112 9.10 0.72 -16.05
C ARG A 112 9.04 1.37 -14.67
N VAL A 113 8.57 2.62 -14.59
CA VAL A 113 8.48 3.34 -13.31
C VAL A 113 7.37 2.77 -12.43
N LEU A 114 6.23 2.39 -13.02
CA LEU A 114 5.16 1.68 -12.30
C LEU A 114 5.66 0.35 -11.75
N ALA A 115 6.31 -0.50 -12.56
CA ALA A 115 6.87 -1.77 -12.11
C ALA A 115 7.90 -1.60 -10.98
N LYS A 116 8.71 -0.53 -11.03
CA LYS A 116 9.63 -0.20 -9.94
C LYS A 116 8.88 0.19 -8.65
N ALA A 117 7.86 1.04 -8.76
CA ALA A 117 7.03 1.43 -7.61
C ALA A 117 6.34 0.21 -6.98
N GLU A 118 5.77 -0.68 -7.80
CA GLU A 118 5.18 -1.94 -7.35
C GLU A 118 6.18 -2.83 -6.62
N SER A 119 7.40 -2.95 -7.17
CA SER A 119 8.47 -3.73 -6.53
C SER A 119 8.84 -3.16 -5.16
N ILE A 120 8.95 -1.83 -5.04
CA ILE A 120 9.25 -1.17 -3.75
C ILE A 120 8.12 -1.44 -2.75
N ILE A 121 6.86 -1.30 -3.16
CA ILE A 121 5.69 -1.57 -2.30
C ILE A 121 5.71 -3.03 -1.84
N ARG A 122 5.92 -3.96 -2.77
CA ARG A 122 5.98 -5.39 -2.48
C ARG A 122 7.10 -5.71 -1.50
N ASN A 123 8.29 -5.16 -1.71
CA ASN A 123 9.45 -5.38 -0.85
C ASN A 123 9.26 -4.76 0.55
N LYS A 124 8.67 -3.57 0.65
CA LYS A 124 8.35 -2.96 1.95
C LYS A 124 7.35 -3.78 2.77
N ARG A 125 6.48 -4.55 2.12
CA ARG A 125 5.50 -5.42 2.77
C ARG A 125 6.04 -6.82 3.09
N THR A 126 7.30 -7.13 2.75
CA THR A 126 7.91 -8.44 3.07
C THR A 126 8.44 -8.53 4.49
N GLU A 127 8.59 -7.41 5.17
CA GLU A 127 9.08 -7.35 6.55
C GLU A 127 8.26 -6.34 7.36
N ILE A 128 8.05 -6.66 8.64
CA ILE A 128 7.41 -5.76 9.61
C ILE A 128 8.33 -5.57 10.81
N THR A 129 8.49 -4.32 11.25
CA THR A 129 9.25 -4.01 12.45
C THR A 129 8.31 -3.87 13.64
N ILE A 130 8.45 -4.73 14.62
CA ILE A 130 7.64 -4.83 15.81
C ILE A 130 8.41 -4.23 16.98
N LYS A 131 7.82 -3.27 17.69
CA LYS A 131 8.37 -2.69 18.90
C LYS A 131 8.05 -3.60 20.10
N THR A 132 9.03 -4.30 20.64
CA THR A 132 8.86 -5.26 21.75
C THR A 132 9.18 -4.69 23.12
N GLY A 133 9.82 -3.52 23.19
CA GLY A 133 10.17 -2.82 24.42
C GLY A 133 10.36 -1.33 24.23
N LYS A 134 10.83 -0.63 25.27
CA LYS A 134 11.01 0.84 25.21
C LYS A 134 11.92 1.29 24.07
N TYR A 135 13.01 0.52 23.83
CA TYR A 135 14.01 0.76 22.78
C TYR A 135 14.34 -0.52 22.00
N GLU A 136 13.47 -1.53 22.08
CA GLU A 136 13.67 -2.83 21.46
C GLU A 136 12.75 -2.98 20.26
N TYR A 137 13.34 -3.35 19.13
CA TYR A 137 12.64 -3.56 17.87
C TYR A 137 13.11 -4.87 17.25
N VAL A 138 12.18 -5.64 16.73
CA VAL A 138 12.43 -6.89 16.00
C VAL A 138 11.83 -6.76 14.60
N THR A 139 12.65 -7.04 13.59
CA THR A 139 12.16 -7.11 12.20
C THR A 139 11.86 -8.56 11.87
N VAL A 140 10.62 -8.83 11.46
CA VAL A 140 10.12 -10.16 11.15
C VAL A 140 9.66 -10.19 9.69
N LYS A 141 10.00 -11.24 8.95
CA LYS A 141 9.46 -11.45 7.62
C LYS A 141 7.97 -11.73 7.72
N THR A 142 7.18 -11.04 6.92
CA THR A 142 5.72 -11.22 6.93
C THR A 142 5.33 -12.64 6.55
N ASP A 143 6.11 -13.30 5.69
CA ASP A 143 5.90 -14.70 5.36
C ASP A 143 6.05 -15.64 6.56
N ASP A 144 6.84 -15.31 7.56
CA ASP A 144 7.02 -16.15 8.77
C ASP A 144 5.85 -15.98 9.74
N ILE A 145 5.09 -14.89 9.63
CA ILE A 145 3.92 -14.63 10.49
C ILE A 145 2.74 -15.48 10.01
N ARG A 146 2.19 -16.29 10.90
CA ARG A 146 1.04 -17.15 10.66
C ARG A 146 -0.28 -16.41 10.82
N TYR A 147 -0.40 -15.67 11.92
CA TYR A 147 -1.55 -14.81 12.20
C TYR A 147 -1.16 -13.70 13.18
N ILE A 148 -2.00 -12.69 13.25
CA ILE A 148 -1.90 -11.59 14.19
C ILE A 148 -3.20 -11.52 14.98
N GLU A 149 -3.07 -11.50 16.30
CA GLU A 149 -4.19 -11.45 17.22
C GLU A 149 -4.22 -10.14 17.99
N SER A 150 -5.41 -9.57 18.16
CA SER A 150 -5.65 -8.48 19.10
C SER A 150 -6.07 -9.03 20.46
N ALA A 151 -5.28 -8.78 21.48
CA ALA A 151 -5.53 -9.16 22.87
C ALA A 151 -5.53 -7.91 23.77
N GLY A 152 -6.70 -7.33 23.99
CA GLY A 152 -6.87 -6.06 24.71
C GLY A 152 -6.28 -4.89 23.91
N HIS A 153 -5.28 -4.22 24.48
CA HIS A 153 -4.56 -3.11 23.83
C HIS A 153 -3.26 -3.55 23.12
N ASN A 154 -3.05 -4.86 23.04
CA ASN A 154 -1.84 -5.41 22.45
C ASN A 154 -2.16 -6.18 21.16
N LEU A 155 -1.17 -6.23 20.29
CA LEU A 155 -1.11 -7.07 19.12
C LEU A 155 -0.09 -8.18 19.36
N ARG A 156 -0.46 -9.41 19.09
CA ARG A 156 0.39 -10.59 19.17
C ARG A 156 0.62 -11.11 17.75
N PHE A 157 1.88 -11.10 17.33
CA PHE A 157 2.34 -11.63 16.06
C PHE A 157 2.87 -13.05 16.31
N VAL A 158 2.23 -14.04 15.72
CA VAL A 158 2.56 -15.45 15.91
C VAL A 158 3.27 -15.97 14.67
N THR A 159 4.52 -16.40 14.85
CA THR A 159 5.35 -17.02 13.81
C THR A 159 5.41 -18.54 13.98
N GLY A 160 6.31 -19.19 13.20
CA GLY A 160 6.58 -20.62 13.33
C GLY A 160 7.23 -21.01 14.64
N THR A 161 8.06 -20.14 15.20
CA THR A 161 8.92 -20.41 16.35
C THR A 161 8.69 -19.45 17.51
N ASP A 162 8.27 -18.24 17.23
CA ASP A 162 8.27 -17.14 18.19
C ASP A 162 6.94 -16.39 18.20
N GLU A 163 6.70 -15.68 19.30
CA GLU A 163 5.60 -14.73 19.43
C GLU A 163 6.16 -13.38 19.84
N TYR A 164 5.66 -12.32 19.17
CA TYR A 164 6.04 -10.94 19.48
C TYR A 164 4.81 -10.15 19.88
N VAL A 165 4.93 -9.36 20.94
CA VAL A 165 3.83 -8.55 21.47
C VAL A 165 4.20 -7.08 21.42
N THR A 166 3.28 -6.27 20.89
CA THR A 166 3.40 -4.80 20.86
C THR A 166 2.07 -4.15 21.21
N GLN A 167 2.11 -2.89 21.65
CA GLN A 167 0.89 -2.08 21.78
C GLN A 167 0.41 -1.63 20.41
N GLY A 168 -0.90 -1.67 20.18
CA GLY A 168 -1.49 -1.24 18.91
C GLY A 168 -2.88 -1.82 18.68
N ARG A 169 -3.44 -1.48 17.52
CA ARG A 169 -4.75 -1.95 17.07
C ARG A 169 -4.62 -2.62 15.72
N LEU A 170 -5.45 -3.64 15.47
CA LEU A 170 -5.47 -4.33 14.17
C LEU A 170 -5.84 -3.40 13.01
N ASP A 171 -6.65 -2.37 13.28
CA ASP A 171 -7.07 -1.43 12.24
C ASP A 171 -5.88 -0.62 11.70
N ASP A 172 -4.89 -0.34 12.56
CA ASP A 172 -3.68 0.41 12.19
C ASP A 172 -2.72 -0.41 11.32
N LEU A 173 -2.83 -1.75 11.34
CA LEU A 173 -1.96 -2.65 10.58
C LEU A 173 -2.43 -2.91 9.15
N SER A 174 -3.68 -2.60 8.80
CA SER A 174 -4.27 -3.02 7.53
C SER A 174 -3.52 -2.52 6.29
N GLU A 175 -2.83 -1.38 6.39
CA GLU A 175 -2.05 -0.80 5.30
C GLU A 175 -0.60 -1.32 5.26
N ASP A 176 -0.09 -1.83 6.39
CA ASP A 176 1.29 -2.30 6.55
C ASP A 176 1.46 -3.76 6.11
N LEU A 177 0.37 -4.52 6.10
CA LEU A 177 0.40 -5.94 5.80
C LEU A 177 0.28 -6.19 4.28
N PRO A 178 0.97 -7.23 3.76
CA PRO A 178 0.77 -7.66 2.38
C PRO A 178 -0.63 -8.25 2.16
N ASP A 179 -1.06 -8.32 0.89
CA ASP A 179 -2.35 -8.84 0.47
C ASP A 179 -2.60 -10.32 0.89
N SER A 180 -1.53 -11.01 1.30
CA SER A 180 -1.64 -12.35 1.88
C SER A 180 -2.27 -12.36 3.28
N PHE A 181 -2.36 -11.21 3.96
CA PHE A 181 -3.03 -11.11 5.24
C PHE A 181 -4.48 -10.66 5.07
N VAL A 182 -5.40 -11.45 5.58
CA VAL A 182 -6.84 -11.15 5.51
C VAL A 182 -7.44 -11.12 6.90
N ARG A 183 -8.24 -10.09 7.15
CA ARG A 183 -8.97 -9.96 8.40
C ARG A 183 -10.17 -10.90 8.40
N CYS A 184 -10.07 -12.00 9.11
CA CYS A 184 -11.13 -13.00 9.21
C CYS A 184 -12.04 -12.79 10.43
N HIS A 185 -11.61 -12.03 11.43
CA HIS A 185 -12.34 -11.74 12.66
C HIS A 185 -12.03 -10.33 13.18
N LYS A 186 -12.87 -9.79 14.07
CA LYS A 186 -12.57 -8.49 14.72
C LYS A 186 -11.21 -8.47 15.43
N SER A 187 -10.74 -9.64 15.87
CA SER A 187 -9.50 -9.81 16.63
C SER A 187 -8.38 -10.53 15.86
N TYR A 188 -8.57 -10.91 14.58
CA TYR A 188 -7.57 -11.69 13.85
C TYR A 188 -7.36 -11.25 12.42
N PHE A 189 -6.06 -11.12 12.05
CA PHE A 189 -5.57 -11.26 10.69
C PHE A 189 -4.92 -12.63 10.53
N VAL A 190 -5.16 -13.32 9.42
CA VAL A 190 -4.52 -14.59 9.08
C VAL A 190 -3.71 -14.45 7.80
N ASN A 191 -2.55 -15.08 7.74
CA ASN A 191 -1.75 -15.19 6.53
C ASN A 191 -2.30 -16.34 5.67
N LEU A 192 -2.84 -16.02 4.50
CA LEU A 192 -3.42 -16.99 3.57
C LEU A 192 -2.42 -18.08 3.15
N GLY A 193 -1.13 -17.73 3.03
CA GLY A 193 -0.05 -18.68 2.72
C GLY A 193 0.26 -19.68 3.84
N ARG A 194 -0.29 -19.48 5.03
CA ARG A 194 -0.10 -20.36 6.21
C ARG A 194 -1.36 -21.11 6.61
N ILE A 195 -2.40 -21.05 5.78
CA ILE A 195 -3.63 -21.80 5.98
C ILE A 195 -3.43 -23.24 5.50
N LYS A 196 -3.70 -24.19 6.37
CA LYS A 196 -3.72 -25.62 6.08
C LYS A 196 -5.11 -26.14 5.67
N GLY A 197 -6.14 -25.48 6.16
CA GLY A 197 -7.53 -25.84 5.83
C GLY A 197 -8.53 -24.77 6.22
N PHE A 198 -9.70 -24.83 5.57
CA PHE A 198 -10.85 -23.99 5.90
C PHE A 198 -12.14 -24.80 5.84
N THR A 199 -12.90 -24.83 6.92
CA THR A 199 -14.14 -25.61 7.05
C THR A 199 -15.41 -24.82 6.69
N GLY A 200 -15.25 -23.55 6.26
CA GLY A 200 -16.36 -22.62 6.02
C GLY A 200 -16.67 -21.71 7.22
N GLU A 201 -16.22 -22.04 8.41
CA GLU A 201 -16.36 -21.22 9.63
C GLU A 201 -15.07 -21.06 10.41
N VAL A 202 -14.14 -21.99 10.25
CA VAL A 202 -12.87 -22.03 10.98
C VAL A 202 -11.73 -22.16 9.98
N VAL A 203 -10.72 -21.32 10.15
CA VAL A 203 -9.42 -21.39 9.48
C VAL A 203 -8.50 -22.25 10.34
N ILE A 204 -7.88 -23.25 9.75
CA ILE A 204 -6.89 -24.13 10.39
C ILE A 204 -5.51 -23.67 9.89
N ILE A 205 -4.68 -23.22 10.82
CA ILE A 205 -3.30 -22.80 10.55
C ILE A 205 -2.34 -23.99 10.60
N GLU A 206 -1.15 -23.87 10.07
CA GLU A 206 -0.13 -24.93 9.98
C GLU A 206 0.20 -25.59 11.34
N ASP A 207 0.17 -24.85 12.43
CA ASP A 207 0.41 -25.31 13.80
C ASP A 207 -0.83 -25.91 14.48
N LYS A 208 -1.90 -26.10 13.73
CA LYS A 208 -3.21 -26.55 14.18
C LYS A 208 -4.01 -25.52 14.99
N ALA A 209 -3.57 -24.25 15.04
CA ALA A 209 -4.38 -23.20 15.61
C ALA A 209 -5.69 -23.05 14.79
N GLU A 210 -6.82 -22.98 15.48
CA GLU A 210 -8.13 -22.83 14.89
C GLU A 210 -8.64 -21.41 15.13
N ILE A 211 -8.90 -20.68 14.05
CA ILE A 211 -9.34 -19.28 14.10
C ILE A 211 -10.73 -19.17 13.45
N SER A 212 -11.71 -18.74 14.22
CA SER A 212 -13.07 -18.55 13.72
C SER A 212 -13.18 -17.35 12.78
N VAL A 213 -13.89 -17.54 11.67
CA VAL A 213 -14.23 -16.47 10.73
C VAL A 213 -15.57 -15.85 11.14
N SER A 214 -15.58 -14.54 11.41
CA SER A 214 -16.82 -13.86 11.79
C SER A 214 -17.79 -13.76 10.61
N ARG A 215 -19.09 -13.76 10.89
CA ARG A 215 -20.14 -13.68 9.86
C ARG A 215 -19.96 -12.46 8.94
N SER A 216 -19.60 -11.31 9.52
CA SER A 216 -19.40 -10.06 8.78
C SER A 216 -18.17 -10.06 7.87
N LYS A 217 -17.17 -10.92 8.12
CA LYS A 217 -15.94 -11.02 7.34
C LYS A 217 -15.89 -12.25 6.43
N LYS A 218 -16.90 -13.12 6.50
CA LYS A 218 -16.89 -14.42 5.82
C LYS A 218 -16.86 -14.29 4.30
N ALA A 219 -17.65 -13.39 3.74
CA ALA A 219 -17.70 -13.19 2.28
C ALA A 219 -16.36 -12.69 1.74
N ASP A 220 -15.83 -11.61 2.33
CA ASP A 220 -14.55 -11.01 1.96
C ASP A 220 -13.40 -12.02 2.12
N PHE A 221 -13.41 -12.79 3.21
CA PHE A 221 -12.40 -13.82 3.47
C PHE A 221 -12.42 -14.94 2.41
N ILE A 222 -13.60 -15.45 2.06
CA ILE A 222 -13.74 -16.53 1.05
C ILE A 222 -13.26 -16.04 -0.31
N GLU A 223 -13.61 -14.82 -0.69
CA GLU A 223 -13.18 -14.22 -1.95
C GLU A 223 -11.65 -14.07 -1.98
N ALA A 224 -11.05 -13.47 -0.96
CA ALA A 224 -9.62 -13.30 -0.86
C ALA A 224 -8.86 -14.63 -0.86
N TYR A 225 -9.35 -15.64 -0.13
CA TYR A 225 -8.72 -16.96 -0.07
C TYR A 225 -8.81 -17.70 -1.42
N ARG A 226 -9.95 -17.61 -2.10
CA ARG A 226 -10.12 -18.18 -3.45
C ARG A 226 -9.16 -17.54 -4.46
N ASN A 227 -9.07 -16.21 -4.44
CA ASN A 227 -8.15 -15.46 -5.32
C ASN A 227 -6.68 -15.79 -5.01
N PHE A 228 -6.34 -16.04 -3.76
CA PHE A 228 -4.99 -16.45 -3.35
C PHE A 228 -4.63 -17.84 -3.90
N LEU A 229 -5.55 -18.80 -3.87
CA LEU A 229 -5.33 -20.18 -4.37
C LEU A 229 -5.21 -20.27 -5.90
N GLN A 230 -5.61 -19.23 -6.64
CA GLN A 230 -5.55 -19.18 -8.11
C GLN A 230 -4.26 -18.52 -8.64
N LYS A 231 -3.44 -17.92 -7.76
CA LYS A 231 -2.14 -17.34 -8.08
C LYS A 231 -1.05 -18.39 -8.08
#